data_dc6670c57563ba032548dc5c9a3084b1
#
_entry.id   dc6670c57563ba032548dc5c9a3084b1
#
_cell.length_a   1.000
_cell.length_b   1.000
_cell.length_c   1.000
_cell.angle_alpha   90.00
_cell.angle_beta   90.00
_cell.angle_gamma   90.00
#
_symmetry.space_group_name_H-M   'P 1'
#
loop_
_entity.id
_entity.type
_entity.pdbx_description
1 polymer ?
#
loop_
_entity_poly.entity_id
_entity_poly.type
_entity_poly.pdbx_seq_one_letter_code
_entity_poly.pdbx_strand_id
1 'polypeptide(L)'
;MEILLPEIISLSSENLEPCWCLYNQFAKHDNLPLETFKSKTVEDPDFDPELALAVWQDDAPEAIAMAVCRNEADGLAAGFKFFGVAENRLRQGLMTSLFNTLEERLKERGVSNVGIGFTRPNYITAGLDPRYTPAASFLMRRGYQKGGDVFNMDVDLTASDFSTDVLENKLLQGGITVRGLLPEEDSLLERAFEVCGSSEGWRYQVRTAFRQSPPAVIVAFQNDDPIAFACFDGVRPGWFGPMATAQSARGEGIGTATYLKCLQMMKERGYNTCVINAVGPLPFYARTSAAVVSRVFWLFSKQLVPW
;
A
#
# COMPACT_ATOMS: atom_id res chain seq x y z
N MET A 1 39.02 24.17 1.67
CA MET A 1 37.96 23.19 1.95
C MET A 1 37.19 23.08 0.66
N GLU A 2 37.47 22.03 -0.14
CA GLU A 2 36.68 21.74 -1.34
C GLU A 2 35.24 21.47 -0.90
N ILE A 3 34.31 22.25 -1.41
CA ILE A 3 32.89 21.95 -1.24
C ILE A 3 32.64 20.76 -2.17
N LEU A 4 32.62 19.54 -1.61
CA LEU A 4 32.16 18.37 -2.33
C LEU A 4 30.73 18.64 -2.78
N LEU A 5 30.52 18.61 -4.09
CA LEU A 5 29.16 18.71 -4.65
C LEU A 5 28.38 17.47 -4.20
N PRO A 6 27.11 17.61 -3.81
CA PRO A 6 26.31 16.47 -3.37
C PRO A 6 26.21 15.45 -4.51
N GLU A 7 26.53 14.20 -4.20
CA GLU A 7 26.50 13.09 -5.15
C GLU A 7 25.11 12.46 -5.18
N ILE A 8 24.60 12.15 -6.38
CA ILE A 8 23.35 11.39 -6.54
C ILE A 8 23.71 9.92 -6.75
N ILE A 9 23.30 9.08 -5.81
CA ILE A 9 23.61 7.65 -5.78
C ILE A 9 22.30 6.87 -5.85
N SER A 10 22.30 5.74 -6.57
CA SER A 10 21.17 4.82 -6.60
C SER A 10 21.03 4.09 -5.26
N LEU A 11 19.76 3.88 -4.86
CA LEU A 11 19.45 3.02 -3.71
C LEU A 11 19.85 1.58 -4.01
N SER A 12 20.44 0.92 -3.03
CA SER A 12 20.91 -0.47 -3.13
C SER A 12 20.82 -1.15 -1.76
N SER A 13 21.03 -2.47 -1.71
CA SER A 13 21.11 -3.20 -0.44
C SER A 13 22.24 -2.72 0.47
N GLU A 14 23.33 -2.17 -0.11
CA GLU A 14 24.52 -1.73 0.63
C GLU A 14 24.28 -0.41 1.37
N ASN A 15 23.44 0.49 0.81
CA ASN A 15 23.15 1.80 1.38
C ASN A 15 21.71 1.92 1.94
N LEU A 16 21.01 0.78 2.07
CA LEU A 16 19.61 0.74 2.47
C LEU A 16 19.37 1.28 3.88
N GLU A 17 20.17 0.86 4.85
CA GLU A 17 19.96 1.20 6.25
C GLU A 17 20.09 2.70 6.54
N PRO A 18 21.14 3.43 6.07
CA PRO A 18 21.17 4.88 6.16
C PRO A 18 19.95 5.57 5.50
N CYS A 19 19.53 5.07 4.33
CA CYS A 19 18.35 5.60 3.64
C CYS A 19 17.04 5.32 4.40
N TRP A 20 16.90 4.17 5.05
CA TRP A 20 15.80 3.85 5.95
C TRP A 20 15.78 4.78 7.18
N CYS A 21 16.95 5.04 7.77
CA CYS A 21 17.05 6.01 8.87
C CYS A 21 16.56 7.39 8.45
N LEU A 22 17.00 7.89 7.29
CA LEU A 22 16.52 9.16 6.74
C LEU A 22 15.01 9.13 6.43
N TYR A 23 14.52 8.04 5.81
CA TYR A 23 13.09 7.86 5.56
C TYR A 23 12.26 8.06 6.84
N ASN A 24 12.62 7.38 7.93
CA ASN A 24 11.89 7.47 9.19
C ASN A 24 12.01 8.83 9.88
N GLN A 25 13.02 9.64 9.58
CA GLN A 25 13.13 11.02 10.08
C GLN A 25 12.07 11.94 9.48
N PHE A 26 11.82 11.86 8.17
CA PHE A 26 10.84 12.72 7.51
C PHE A 26 9.43 12.09 7.45
N ALA A 27 9.32 10.77 7.42
CA ALA A 27 8.05 10.04 7.32
C ALA A 27 7.37 9.86 8.70
N LYS A 28 7.25 10.94 9.48
CA LYS A 28 6.80 10.93 10.89
C LYS A 28 5.46 10.23 11.15
N HIS A 29 4.60 10.13 10.14
CA HIS A 29 3.30 9.45 10.22
C HIS A 29 3.29 8.09 9.51
N ASP A 30 4.40 7.68 8.92
CA ASP A 30 4.52 6.50 8.05
C ASP A 30 5.81 5.72 8.30
N ASN A 31 6.32 5.75 9.53
CA ASN A 31 7.50 4.99 9.91
C ASN A 31 7.37 3.51 9.53
N LEU A 32 8.46 2.94 9.06
CA LEU A 32 8.54 1.55 8.65
C LEU A 32 9.66 0.81 9.40
N PRO A 33 9.44 -0.44 9.84
CA PRO A 33 10.54 -1.33 10.17
C PRO A 33 11.47 -1.52 8.97
N LEU A 34 12.75 -1.81 9.21
CA LEU A 34 13.74 -1.99 8.14
C LEU A 34 13.32 -3.05 7.13
N GLU A 35 12.84 -4.21 7.59
CA GLU A 35 12.36 -5.28 6.71
C GLU A 35 11.18 -4.85 5.83
N THR A 36 10.25 -4.05 6.39
CA THR A 36 9.15 -3.50 5.58
C THR A 36 9.67 -2.46 4.58
N PHE A 37 10.61 -1.59 4.97
CA PHE A 37 11.22 -0.64 4.05
C PHE A 37 11.96 -1.35 2.91
N LYS A 38 12.71 -2.42 3.24
CA LYS A 38 13.42 -3.27 2.27
C LYS A 38 12.46 -3.89 1.26
N SER A 39 11.35 -4.50 1.73
CA SER A 39 10.33 -5.10 0.87
C SER A 39 9.57 -4.08 0.00
N LYS A 40 9.54 -2.81 0.41
CA LYS A 40 8.93 -1.70 -0.32
C LYS A 40 9.90 -0.97 -1.25
N THR A 41 11.19 -1.29 -1.20
CA THR A 41 12.26 -0.63 -1.96
C THR A 41 13.03 -1.66 -2.80
N VAL A 42 14.20 -2.10 -2.35
CA VAL A 42 15.10 -2.96 -3.14
C VAL A 42 14.54 -4.35 -3.45
N GLU A 43 13.54 -4.82 -2.73
CA GLU A 43 12.81 -6.07 -3.01
C GLU A 43 11.43 -5.82 -3.67
N ASP A 44 11.14 -4.58 -4.03
CA ASP A 44 9.90 -4.26 -4.75
C ASP A 44 9.94 -4.89 -6.17
N PRO A 45 8.85 -5.52 -6.65
CA PRO A 45 8.83 -6.11 -7.99
C PRO A 45 9.09 -5.11 -9.12
N ASP A 46 8.82 -3.82 -8.90
CA ASP A 46 9.06 -2.74 -9.85
C ASP A 46 10.29 -1.89 -9.45
N PHE A 47 11.18 -2.43 -8.62
CA PHE A 47 12.41 -1.73 -8.24
C PHE A 47 13.33 -1.54 -9.43
N ASP A 48 13.75 -0.29 -9.62
CA ASP A 48 14.71 0.09 -10.61
C ASP A 48 15.73 1.07 -9.97
N PRO A 49 17.02 0.72 -9.91
CA PRO A 49 18.02 1.57 -9.29
C PRO A 49 18.17 2.93 -9.96
N GLU A 50 17.79 3.05 -11.24
CA GLU A 50 17.75 4.35 -11.92
C GLU A 50 16.58 5.24 -11.47
N LEU A 51 15.53 4.66 -10.88
CA LEU A 51 14.36 5.38 -10.39
C LEU A 51 14.30 5.47 -8.85
N ALA A 52 15.32 4.98 -8.15
CA ALA A 52 15.44 5.05 -6.70
C ALA A 52 16.77 5.73 -6.33
N LEU A 53 16.72 7.01 -5.98
CA LEU A 53 17.88 7.88 -5.87
C LEU A 53 18.00 8.52 -4.49
N ALA A 54 19.22 8.69 -4.02
CA ALA A 54 19.57 9.45 -2.83
C ALA A 54 20.64 10.51 -3.14
N VAL A 55 20.54 11.67 -2.53
CA VAL A 55 21.61 12.68 -2.50
C VAL A 55 22.43 12.42 -1.27
N TRP A 56 23.73 12.21 -1.47
CA TRP A 56 24.70 11.95 -0.41
C TRP A 56 25.63 13.14 -0.19
N GLN A 57 25.96 13.39 1.05
CA GLN A 57 26.97 14.35 1.46
C GLN A 57 27.58 13.86 2.77
N ASP A 58 28.92 13.92 2.88
CA ASP A 58 29.67 13.54 4.08
C ASP A 58 29.29 12.13 4.60
N ASP A 59 29.22 11.15 3.68
CA ASP A 59 28.91 9.73 3.94
C ASP A 59 27.49 9.45 4.46
N ALA A 60 26.57 10.41 4.34
CA ALA A 60 25.17 10.25 4.75
C ALA A 60 24.16 10.69 3.68
N PRO A 61 23.00 10.04 3.57
CA PRO A 61 21.94 10.49 2.68
C PRO A 61 21.23 11.73 3.27
N GLU A 62 21.11 12.77 2.46
CA GLU A 62 20.46 14.03 2.83
C GLU A 62 19.06 14.20 2.21
N ALA A 63 18.83 13.51 1.09
CA ALA A 63 17.53 13.43 0.44
C ALA A 63 17.38 12.09 -0.27
N ILE A 64 16.16 11.55 -0.29
CA ILE A 64 15.86 10.33 -1.03
C ILE A 64 14.52 10.47 -1.76
N ALA A 65 14.42 9.83 -2.94
CA ALA A 65 13.17 9.70 -3.67
C ALA A 65 13.19 8.40 -4.48
N MET A 66 12.05 7.73 -4.53
CA MET A 66 11.86 6.55 -5.35
C MET A 66 10.61 6.70 -6.19
N ALA A 67 10.75 6.51 -7.49
CA ALA A 67 9.65 6.30 -8.41
C ALA A 67 9.64 4.84 -8.88
N VAL A 68 8.49 4.38 -9.35
CA VAL A 68 8.31 3.09 -10.02
C VAL A 68 7.66 3.32 -11.37
N CYS A 69 7.96 2.44 -12.32
CA CYS A 69 7.40 2.47 -13.67
C CYS A 69 7.13 1.02 -14.11
N ARG A 70 5.93 0.75 -14.60
CA ARG A 70 5.52 -0.58 -15.03
C ARG A 70 4.62 -0.55 -16.25
N ASN A 71 4.63 -1.64 -17.00
CA ASN A 71 3.67 -1.83 -18.09
C ASN A 71 2.31 -2.23 -17.51
N GLU A 72 1.27 -1.54 -17.90
CA GLU A 72 -0.13 -1.88 -17.66
C GLU A 72 -0.87 -2.01 -19.00
N ALA A 73 -2.11 -2.50 -18.99
CA ALA A 73 -2.88 -2.72 -20.22
C ALA A 73 -3.04 -1.45 -21.07
N ASP A 74 -3.12 -0.30 -20.42
CA ASP A 74 -3.35 1.02 -21.05
C ASP A 74 -2.04 1.81 -21.29
N GLY A 75 -0.87 1.18 -21.14
CA GLY A 75 0.43 1.79 -21.32
C GLY A 75 1.29 1.83 -20.06
N LEU A 76 2.28 2.74 -20.05
CA LEU A 76 3.19 2.88 -18.90
C LEU A 76 2.53 3.64 -17.74
N ALA A 77 2.41 2.98 -16.59
CA ALA A 77 2.04 3.60 -15.33
C ALA A 77 3.29 3.92 -14.51
N ALA A 78 3.39 5.15 -14.01
CA ALA A 78 4.49 5.57 -13.18
C ALA A 78 4.02 6.41 -11.98
N GLY A 79 4.76 6.32 -10.88
CA GLY A 79 4.47 7.10 -9.69
C GLY A 79 5.62 7.19 -8.71
N PHE A 80 5.67 8.28 -7.96
CA PHE A 80 6.58 8.39 -6.82
C PHE A 80 6.03 7.61 -5.63
N LYS A 81 6.81 6.71 -5.11
CA LYS A 81 6.49 5.84 -4.00
C LYS A 81 6.71 6.53 -2.66
N PHE A 82 7.81 7.25 -2.56
CA PHE A 82 8.13 8.15 -1.46
C PHE A 82 9.18 9.17 -1.89
N PHE A 83 9.28 10.24 -1.14
CA PHE A 83 10.35 11.24 -1.26
C PHE A 83 10.44 12.06 0.02
N GLY A 84 11.63 12.52 0.34
CA GLY A 84 11.87 13.36 1.50
C GLY A 84 13.31 13.80 1.62
N VAL A 85 13.53 14.76 2.50
CA VAL A 85 14.81 15.42 2.74
C VAL A 85 15.03 15.57 4.24
N ALA A 86 16.27 15.51 4.69
CA ALA A 86 16.65 15.76 6.07
C ALA A 86 16.16 17.15 6.53
N GLU A 87 15.70 17.27 7.76
CA GLU A 87 15.03 18.49 8.27
C GLU A 87 15.92 19.73 8.19
N ASN A 88 17.23 19.57 8.46
CA ASN A 88 18.25 20.62 8.36
C ASN A 88 18.62 20.99 6.91
N ARG A 89 18.16 20.24 5.91
CA ARG A 89 18.42 20.44 4.47
C ARG A 89 17.21 20.94 3.70
N LEU A 90 16.14 21.30 4.39
CA LEU A 90 14.94 21.86 3.77
C LEU A 90 15.28 23.13 2.95
N ARG A 91 14.62 23.30 1.79
CA ARG A 91 14.73 24.47 0.89
C ARG A 91 16.12 24.70 0.25
N GLN A 92 16.98 23.69 0.24
CA GLN A 92 18.33 23.77 -0.39
C GLN A 92 18.35 23.19 -1.83
N GLY A 93 17.20 22.88 -2.42
CA GLY A 93 17.09 22.42 -3.81
C GLY A 93 17.31 20.90 -4.01
N LEU A 94 17.72 20.13 -3.00
CA LEU A 94 18.03 18.71 -3.13
C LEU A 94 16.86 17.91 -3.71
N MET A 95 15.65 18.12 -3.20
CA MET A 95 14.46 17.44 -3.72
C MET A 95 14.11 17.88 -5.15
N THR A 96 14.38 19.15 -5.51
CA THR A 96 14.23 19.64 -6.88
C THR A 96 15.16 18.92 -7.84
N SER A 97 16.41 18.70 -7.46
CA SER A 97 17.39 17.95 -8.25
C SER A 97 16.93 16.49 -8.46
N LEU A 98 16.55 15.77 -7.39
CA LEU A 98 16.05 14.40 -7.51
C LEU A 98 14.81 14.28 -8.42
N PHE A 99 13.83 15.18 -8.25
CA PHE A 99 12.65 15.16 -9.09
C PHE A 99 12.95 15.50 -10.55
N ASN A 100 13.87 16.43 -10.84
CA ASN A 100 14.29 16.72 -12.21
C ASN A 100 14.87 15.46 -12.87
N THR A 101 15.83 14.80 -12.20
CA THR A 101 16.44 13.57 -12.70
C THR A 101 15.41 12.45 -12.91
N LEU A 102 14.54 12.23 -11.93
CA LEU A 102 13.55 11.14 -12.01
C LEU A 102 12.46 11.42 -13.06
N GLU A 103 11.93 12.65 -13.14
CA GLU A 103 10.95 13.04 -14.17
C GLU A 103 11.55 12.94 -15.58
N GLU A 104 12.83 13.27 -15.74
CA GLU A 104 13.52 13.14 -17.03
C GLU A 104 13.69 11.68 -17.44
N ARG A 105 14.18 10.83 -16.55
CA ARG A 105 14.29 9.38 -16.80
C ARG A 105 12.93 8.73 -17.10
N LEU A 106 11.87 9.16 -16.45
CA LEU A 106 10.51 8.67 -16.75
C LEU A 106 10.03 9.14 -18.14
N LYS A 107 10.33 10.37 -18.55
CA LYS A 107 10.04 10.87 -19.92
C LYS A 107 10.79 10.07 -20.98
N GLU A 108 12.09 9.82 -20.77
CA GLU A 108 12.92 9.03 -21.69
C GLU A 108 12.38 7.62 -21.89
N ARG A 109 11.70 7.07 -20.88
CA ARG A 109 10.99 5.78 -20.95
C ARG A 109 9.62 5.88 -21.63
N GLY A 110 9.17 7.06 -22.01
CA GLY A 110 7.87 7.27 -22.65
C GLY A 110 6.70 7.44 -21.68
N VAL A 111 6.97 7.70 -20.39
CA VAL A 111 5.90 7.97 -19.41
C VAL A 111 5.29 9.34 -19.69
N SER A 112 4.00 9.38 -19.95
CA SER A 112 3.25 10.62 -20.22
C SER A 112 2.67 11.27 -18.96
N ASN A 113 2.41 10.48 -17.91
CA ASN A 113 1.80 10.96 -16.66
C ASN A 113 2.44 10.26 -15.46
N VAL A 114 2.79 11.02 -14.43
CA VAL A 114 3.35 10.49 -13.18
C VAL A 114 2.46 10.86 -11.99
N GLY A 115 2.18 9.88 -11.13
CA GLY A 115 1.34 10.03 -9.95
C GLY A 115 2.12 10.12 -8.64
N ILE A 116 1.42 10.52 -7.57
CA ILE A 116 1.83 10.37 -6.18
C ILE A 116 0.75 9.56 -5.48
N GLY A 117 1.12 8.45 -4.91
CA GLY A 117 0.21 7.51 -4.26
C GLY A 117 -0.23 6.36 -5.17
N PHE A 118 -0.71 5.30 -4.54
CA PHE A 118 -1.12 4.06 -5.21
C PHE A 118 -0.09 3.53 -6.23
N THR A 119 1.20 3.56 -5.87
CA THR A 119 2.23 2.89 -6.66
C THR A 119 2.08 1.38 -6.54
N ARG A 120 1.03 0.86 -7.22
CA ARG A 120 0.71 -0.59 -7.22
C ARG A 120 1.87 -1.39 -7.82
N PRO A 121 2.01 -2.65 -7.42
CA PRO A 121 1.19 -3.41 -6.48
C PRO A 121 1.56 -3.17 -5.01
N ASN A 122 2.75 -2.64 -4.74
CA ASN A 122 3.42 -2.65 -3.44
C ASN A 122 3.64 -1.24 -2.87
N TYR A 123 2.60 -0.41 -2.81
CA TYR A 123 2.69 0.96 -2.27
C TYR A 123 2.99 1.01 -0.76
N ILE A 124 3.50 2.15 -0.29
CA ILE A 124 3.69 2.46 1.14
C ILE A 124 2.43 3.08 1.72
N THR A 125 1.87 4.07 1.03
CA THR A 125 0.63 4.78 1.41
C THR A 125 -0.27 4.97 0.19
N ALA A 126 -1.55 5.18 0.43
CA ALA A 126 -2.53 5.41 -0.64
C ALA A 126 -2.39 6.77 -1.34
N GLY A 127 -1.53 7.64 -0.86
CA GLY A 127 -1.32 8.99 -1.38
C GLY A 127 -0.44 9.80 -0.44
N LEU A 128 -0.40 11.12 -0.64
CA LEU A 128 0.28 12.04 0.26
C LEU A 128 -0.65 12.47 1.41
N ASP A 129 -0.25 12.19 2.64
CA ASP A 129 -0.94 12.74 3.82
C ASP A 129 -0.76 14.27 3.86
N PRO A 130 -1.84 15.08 3.91
CA PRO A 130 -1.74 16.53 3.90
C PRO A 130 -1.00 17.13 5.10
N ARG A 131 -0.80 16.37 6.18
CA ARG A 131 0.06 16.78 7.31
C ARG A 131 1.51 16.96 6.90
N TYR A 132 1.96 16.33 5.81
CA TYR A 132 3.23 16.64 5.15
C TYR A 132 3.12 17.90 4.29
N THR A 133 2.68 19.01 4.88
CA THR A 133 2.38 20.27 4.20
C THR A 133 3.55 20.80 3.33
N PRO A 134 4.82 20.71 3.75
CA PRO A 134 5.94 21.09 2.88
C PRO A 134 6.01 20.28 1.58
N ALA A 135 5.74 18.96 1.64
CA ALA A 135 5.72 18.08 0.48
C ALA A 135 4.54 18.43 -0.46
N ALA A 136 3.34 18.65 0.08
CA ALA A 136 2.18 19.08 -0.71
C ALA A 136 2.46 20.40 -1.43
N SER A 137 3.01 21.40 -0.72
CA SER A 137 3.39 22.69 -1.28
C SER A 137 4.48 22.56 -2.36
N PHE A 138 5.45 21.67 -2.18
CA PHE A 138 6.49 21.37 -3.16
C PHE A 138 5.88 20.82 -4.46
N LEU A 139 5.01 19.80 -4.35
CA LEU A 139 4.33 19.20 -5.50
C LEU A 139 3.50 20.22 -6.28
N MET A 140 2.68 21.01 -5.60
CA MET A 140 1.85 22.04 -6.24
C MET A 140 2.70 23.06 -7.02
N ARG A 141 3.82 23.52 -6.45
CA ARG A 141 4.75 24.44 -7.14
C ARG A 141 5.46 23.81 -8.33
N ARG A 142 5.61 22.48 -8.35
CA ARG A 142 6.14 21.73 -9.49
C ARG A 142 5.11 21.44 -10.57
N GLY A 143 3.86 21.89 -10.40
CA GLY A 143 2.79 21.69 -11.37
C GLY A 143 2.03 20.36 -11.21
N TYR A 144 2.24 19.62 -10.10
CA TYR A 144 1.38 18.49 -9.76
C TYR A 144 -0.01 19.01 -9.39
N GLN A 145 -1.02 18.40 -9.98
CA GLN A 145 -2.42 18.72 -9.70
C GLN A 145 -2.97 17.75 -8.65
N LYS A 146 -3.63 18.29 -7.62
CA LYS A 146 -4.37 17.48 -6.68
C LYS A 146 -5.60 16.90 -7.39
N GLY A 147 -5.72 15.59 -7.36
CA GLY A 147 -6.88 14.83 -7.83
C GLY A 147 -7.86 14.53 -6.71
N GLY A 148 -8.20 13.25 -6.56
CA GLY A 148 -9.13 12.79 -5.53
C GLY A 148 -8.52 12.69 -4.13
N ASP A 149 -9.37 12.30 -3.19
CA ASP A 149 -9.01 11.96 -1.83
C ASP A 149 -9.21 10.45 -1.61
N VAL A 150 -8.33 9.85 -0.80
CA VAL A 150 -8.42 8.46 -0.38
C VAL A 150 -8.38 8.42 1.14
N PHE A 151 -9.13 7.51 1.74
CA PHE A 151 -9.28 7.43 3.18
C PHE A 151 -8.76 6.10 3.71
N ASN A 152 -8.17 6.12 4.91
CA ASN A 152 -8.10 4.96 5.77
C ASN A 152 -9.13 5.10 6.89
N MET A 153 -9.63 3.97 7.37
CA MET A 153 -10.46 3.91 8.58
C MET A 153 -9.80 3.01 9.60
N ASP A 154 -9.98 3.35 10.88
CA ASP A 154 -9.51 2.52 11.99
C ASP A 154 -10.68 1.83 12.67
N VAL A 155 -10.44 0.59 13.08
CA VAL A 155 -11.32 -0.22 13.94
C VAL A 155 -10.60 -0.49 15.24
N ASP A 156 -11.24 -0.18 16.36
CA ASP A 156 -10.78 -0.61 17.68
C ASP A 156 -11.11 -2.08 17.90
N LEU A 157 -10.10 -2.95 17.84
CA LEU A 157 -10.28 -4.39 18.02
C LEU A 157 -10.51 -4.79 19.48
N THR A 158 -10.37 -3.86 20.42
CA THR A 158 -10.66 -4.11 21.84
C THR A 158 -12.13 -3.88 22.18
N ALA A 159 -12.85 -3.13 21.35
CA ALA A 159 -14.25 -2.71 21.61
C ALA A 159 -15.29 -3.83 21.44
N SER A 160 -14.96 -4.93 20.73
CA SER A 160 -15.88 -6.04 20.44
C SER A 160 -15.09 -7.35 20.27
N ASP A 161 -15.77 -8.48 20.37
CA ASP A 161 -15.24 -9.81 19.99
C ASP A 161 -15.36 -10.08 18.48
N PHE A 162 -16.16 -9.26 17.77
CA PHE A 162 -16.47 -9.41 16.34
C PHE A 162 -17.01 -10.81 15.98
N SER A 163 -17.79 -11.43 16.91
CA SER A 163 -18.33 -12.79 16.72
C SER A 163 -19.08 -12.91 15.39
N THR A 164 -18.79 -13.98 14.69
CA THR A 164 -19.41 -14.35 13.42
C THR A 164 -20.37 -15.53 13.56
N ASP A 165 -20.53 -16.12 14.76
CA ASP A 165 -21.23 -17.39 15.00
C ASP A 165 -22.64 -17.42 14.43
N VAL A 166 -23.43 -16.38 14.70
CA VAL A 166 -24.82 -16.28 14.20
C VAL A 166 -24.87 -16.21 12.67
N LEU A 167 -23.95 -15.45 12.09
CA LEU A 167 -23.86 -15.27 10.65
C LEU A 167 -23.32 -16.50 9.95
N GLU A 168 -22.26 -17.12 10.50
CA GLU A 168 -21.70 -18.37 9.97
C GLU A 168 -22.71 -19.52 10.03
N ASN A 169 -23.47 -19.66 11.13
CA ASN A 169 -24.54 -20.66 11.24
C ASN A 169 -25.63 -20.46 10.17
N LYS A 170 -26.02 -19.22 9.88
CA LYS A 170 -26.96 -18.92 8.80
C LYS A 170 -26.38 -19.26 7.43
N LEU A 171 -25.13 -18.91 7.17
CA LEU A 171 -24.44 -19.19 5.91
C LEU A 171 -24.25 -20.71 5.70
N LEU A 172 -23.97 -21.44 6.77
CA LEU A 172 -23.83 -22.90 6.73
C LEU A 172 -25.11 -23.61 6.29
N GLN A 173 -26.30 -23.10 6.65
CA GLN A 173 -27.59 -23.61 6.16
C GLN A 173 -27.73 -23.50 4.64
N GLY A 174 -27.03 -22.52 4.04
CA GLY A 174 -26.90 -22.34 2.58
C GLY A 174 -25.71 -23.08 1.96
N GLY A 175 -25.02 -23.96 2.71
CA GLY A 175 -23.83 -24.66 2.25
C GLY A 175 -22.58 -23.78 2.13
N ILE A 176 -22.56 -22.64 2.84
CA ILE A 176 -21.43 -21.69 2.79
C ILE A 176 -20.62 -21.79 4.08
N THR A 177 -19.31 -21.99 3.96
CA THR A 177 -18.35 -21.98 5.06
C THR A 177 -17.38 -20.81 4.93
N VAL A 178 -16.90 -20.25 6.07
CA VAL A 178 -15.93 -19.14 6.09
C VAL A 178 -14.78 -19.53 7.01
N ARG A 179 -13.55 -19.55 6.47
CA ARG A 179 -12.37 -19.97 7.24
C ARG A 179 -11.07 -19.36 6.73
N GLY A 180 -10.02 -19.43 7.54
CA GLY A 180 -8.66 -19.17 7.10
C GLY A 180 -8.18 -20.20 6.09
N LEU A 181 -7.31 -19.78 5.16
CA LEU A 181 -6.57 -20.70 4.31
C LEU A 181 -5.41 -21.34 5.05
N LEU A 182 -5.10 -22.59 4.68
CA LEU A 182 -3.91 -23.30 5.11
C LEU A 182 -2.74 -23.03 4.15
N PRO A 183 -1.48 -23.17 4.59
CA PRO A 183 -0.31 -22.88 3.76
C PRO A 183 -0.23 -23.68 2.45
N GLU A 184 -0.81 -24.87 2.41
CA GLU A 184 -0.85 -25.77 1.24
C GLU A 184 -2.00 -25.48 0.26
N GLU A 185 -2.87 -24.52 0.55
CA GLU A 185 -4.08 -24.23 -0.23
C GLU A 185 -3.90 -23.10 -1.26
N ASP A 186 -2.70 -22.95 -1.82
CA ASP A 186 -2.39 -21.90 -2.83
C ASP A 186 -3.32 -21.97 -4.06
N SER A 187 -3.68 -23.17 -4.51
CA SER A 187 -4.60 -23.37 -5.64
C SER A 187 -6.00 -22.81 -5.38
N LEU A 188 -6.48 -22.88 -4.14
CA LEU A 188 -7.77 -22.30 -3.77
C LEU A 188 -7.73 -20.77 -3.76
N LEU A 189 -6.58 -20.19 -3.39
CA LEU A 189 -6.36 -18.75 -3.47
C LEU A 189 -6.41 -18.26 -4.92
N GLU A 190 -5.71 -18.93 -5.85
CA GLU A 190 -5.72 -18.55 -7.26
C GLU A 190 -7.13 -18.65 -7.85
N ARG A 191 -7.88 -19.71 -7.50
CA ARG A 191 -9.29 -19.82 -7.91
C ARG A 191 -10.17 -18.72 -7.34
N ALA A 192 -9.95 -18.28 -6.09
CA ALA A 192 -10.66 -17.16 -5.49
C ALA A 192 -10.43 -15.86 -6.28
N PHE A 193 -9.21 -15.64 -6.79
CA PHE A 193 -8.90 -14.47 -7.62
C PHE A 193 -9.68 -14.48 -8.95
N GLU A 194 -9.80 -15.62 -9.59
CA GLU A 194 -10.55 -15.77 -10.83
C GLU A 194 -12.05 -15.51 -10.63
N VAL A 195 -12.62 -16.16 -9.62
CA VAL A 195 -14.07 -16.08 -9.32
C VAL A 195 -14.47 -14.68 -8.87
N CYS A 196 -13.62 -13.99 -8.08
CA CYS A 196 -13.91 -12.65 -7.57
C CYS A 196 -13.49 -11.51 -8.50
N GLY A 197 -12.72 -11.79 -9.57
CA GLY A 197 -12.28 -10.79 -10.54
C GLY A 197 -11.23 -9.82 -9.99
N SER A 198 -10.15 -10.34 -9.39
CA SER A 198 -9.13 -9.54 -8.71
C SER A 198 -8.10 -8.95 -9.67
N SER A 199 -7.72 -7.67 -9.46
CA SER A 199 -6.60 -7.03 -10.17
C SER A 199 -5.25 -7.60 -9.73
N GLU A 200 -4.22 -7.50 -10.58
CA GLU A 200 -2.86 -7.95 -10.25
C GLU A 200 -2.31 -7.30 -8.97
N GLY A 201 -2.60 -6.01 -8.75
CA GLY A 201 -2.21 -5.33 -7.51
C GLY A 201 -2.83 -5.96 -6.26
N TRP A 202 -4.10 -6.37 -6.34
CA TRP A 202 -4.76 -7.08 -5.25
C TRP A 202 -4.20 -8.49 -5.06
N ARG A 203 -3.98 -9.23 -6.16
CA ARG A 203 -3.36 -10.57 -6.11
C ARG A 203 -2.00 -10.54 -5.42
N TYR A 204 -1.14 -9.56 -5.75
CA TYR A 204 0.14 -9.39 -5.09
C TYR A 204 -0.01 -9.22 -3.57
N GLN A 205 -0.91 -8.33 -3.12
CA GLN A 205 -1.13 -8.06 -1.70
C GLN A 205 -1.69 -9.28 -0.96
N VAL A 206 -2.64 -10.00 -1.56
CA VAL A 206 -3.21 -11.21 -0.94
C VAL A 206 -2.17 -12.33 -0.90
N ARG A 207 -1.36 -12.52 -1.95
CA ARG A 207 -0.24 -13.48 -1.91
C ARG A 207 0.79 -13.12 -0.83
N THR A 208 1.04 -11.82 -0.59
CA THR A 208 1.90 -11.37 0.51
C THR A 208 1.31 -11.74 1.86
N ALA A 209 0.01 -11.56 2.05
CA ALA A 209 -0.71 -11.99 3.25
C ALA A 209 -0.74 -13.52 3.41
N PHE A 210 -0.87 -14.26 2.31
CA PHE A 210 -0.88 -15.72 2.31
C PHE A 210 0.47 -16.34 2.71
N ARG A 211 1.58 -15.68 2.39
CA ARG A 211 2.93 -16.13 2.78
C ARG A 211 3.26 -15.91 4.26
N GLN A 212 2.37 -15.27 5.02
CA GLN A 212 2.53 -15.17 6.48
C GLN A 212 2.42 -16.56 7.13
N SER A 213 2.94 -16.71 8.35
CA SER A 213 2.85 -17.95 9.11
C SER A 213 2.18 -17.71 10.47
N PRO A 214 0.92 -18.11 10.63
CA PRO A 214 -0.02 -18.70 9.65
C PRO A 214 -0.50 -17.69 8.61
N PRO A 215 -1.07 -18.14 7.45
CA PRO A 215 -1.61 -17.25 6.43
C PRO A 215 -2.64 -16.25 6.96
N ALA A 216 -2.58 -15.01 6.46
CA ALA A 216 -3.47 -13.92 6.87
C ALA A 216 -4.59 -13.71 5.84
N VAL A 217 -5.19 -14.79 5.38
CA VAL A 217 -6.24 -14.81 4.34
C VAL A 217 -7.44 -15.62 4.81
N ILE A 218 -8.63 -15.02 4.72
CA ILE A 218 -9.93 -15.66 4.95
C ILE A 218 -10.61 -15.86 3.61
N VAL A 219 -11.22 -17.01 3.41
CA VAL A 219 -12.01 -17.36 2.22
C VAL A 219 -13.36 -17.90 2.63
N ALA A 220 -14.40 -17.50 1.90
CA ALA A 220 -15.72 -18.13 1.96
C ALA A 220 -15.87 -19.11 0.81
N PHE A 221 -16.40 -20.31 1.12
CA PHE A 221 -16.60 -21.40 0.18
C PHE A 221 -18.09 -21.75 0.07
N GLN A 222 -18.53 -22.06 -1.13
CA GLN A 222 -19.83 -22.69 -1.39
C GLN A 222 -19.58 -24.01 -2.12
N ASN A 223 -19.91 -25.16 -1.47
CA ASN A 223 -19.63 -26.49 -2.01
C ASN A 223 -18.15 -26.63 -2.44
N ASP A 224 -17.22 -26.22 -1.59
CA ASP A 224 -15.77 -26.20 -1.82
C ASP A 224 -15.24 -25.21 -2.87
N ASP A 225 -16.13 -24.44 -3.51
CA ASP A 225 -15.75 -23.38 -4.44
C ASP A 225 -15.55 -22.06 -3.70
N PRO A 226 -14.40 -21.38 -3.86
CA PRO A 226 -14.18 -20.08 -3.24
C PRO A 226 -15.04 -19.00 -3.90
N ILE A 227 -15.83 -18.27 -3.09
CA ILE A 227 -16.76 -17.24 -3.55
C ILE A 227 -16.51 -15.85 -2.97
N ALA A 228 -15.63 -15.75 -1.97
CA ALA A 228 -15.16 -14.48 -1.43
C ALA A 228 -13.80 -14.68 -0.76
N PHE A 229 -13.02 -13.60 -0.70
CA PHE A 229 -11.82 -13.56 0.11
C PHE A 229 -11.66 -12.22 0.81
N ALA A 230 -10.88 -12.22 1.89
CA ALA A 230 -10.37 -11.02 2.56
C ALA A 230 -9.00 -11.33 3.15
N CYS A 231 -8.14 -10.32 3.29
CA CYS A 231 -6.84 -10.50 3.92
C CYS A 231 -6.47 -9.32 4.81
N PHE A 232 -5.42 -9.50 5.58
CA PHE A 232 -4.72 -8.44 6.32
C PHE A 232 -3.21 -8.68 6.26
N ASP A 233 -2.41 -7.69 6.65
CA ASP A 233 -0.94 -7.74 6.59
C ASP A 233 -0.34 -7.87 5.16
N GLY A 234 -1.16 -7.73 4.13
CA GLY A 234 -0.70 -7.80 2.74
C GLY A 234 -0.02 -6.52 2.24
N VAL A 235 -0.31 -5.39 2.85
CA VAL A 235 0.32 -4.08 2.54
C VAL A 235 1.28 -3.68 3.65
N ARG A 236 0.82 -3.70 4.89
CA ARG A 236 1.59 -3.41 6.11
C ARG A 236 1.00 -4.21 7.28
N PRO A 237 1.80 -4.52 8.32
CA PRO A 237 1.27 -5.14 9.54
C PRO A 237 0.11 -4.32 10.13
N GLY A 238 -0.96 -5.00 10.52
CA GLY A 238 -2.17 -4.39 11.08
C GLY A 238 -3.11 -3.73 10.04
N TRP A 239 -2.82 -3.84 8.73
CA TRP A 239 -3.65 -3.28 7.67
C TRP A 239 -4.54 -4.35 7.03
N PHE A 240 -5.84 -4.08 7.01
CA PHE A 240 -6.86 -4.90 6.37
C PHE A 240 -7.04 -4.53 4.90
N GLY A 241 -7.24 -5.55 4.08
CA GLY A 241 -7.54 -5.47 2.66
C GLY A 241 -6.40 -5.99 1.77
N PRO A 242 -6.73 -6.28 0.51
CA PRO A 242 -8.04 -6.18 -0.13
C PRO A 242 -9.05 -7.26 0.26
N MET A 243 -10.32 -7.04 -0.08
CA MET A 243 -11.38 -8.03 0.00
C MET A 243 -12.28 -8.00 -1.25
N ALA A 244 -12.82 -9.14 -1.63
CA ALA A 244 -13.79 -9.25 -2.71
C ALA A 244 -14.81 -10.36 -2.44
N THR A 245 -16.01 -10.20 -3.01
CA THR A 245 -17.07 -11.22 -3.05
C THR A 245 -17.54 -11.35 -4.49
N ALA A 246 -17.63 -12.58 -4.99
CA ALA A 246 -18.15 -12.88 -6.30
C ALA A 246 -19.51 -12.21 -6.51
N GLN A 247 -19.75 -11.70 -7.71
CA GLN A 247 -20.96 -10.94 -7.98
C GLN A 247 -22.25 -11.74 -7.69
N SER A 248 -22.25 -13.03 -8.02
CA SER A 248 -23.36 -13.96 -7.75
C SER A 248 -23.63 -14.23 -6.29
N ALA A 249 -22.64 -13.98 -5.40
CA ALA A 249 -22.72 -14.25 -3.96
C ALA A 249 -22.90 -12.98 -3.10
N ARG A 250 -23.19 -11.83 -3.73
CA ARG A 250 -23.40 -10.57 -3.01
C ARG A 250 -24.80 -10.49 -2.42
N GLY A 251 -24.93 -9.72 -1.31
CA GLY A 251 -26.22 -9.49 -0.65
C GLY A 251 -26.57 -10.52 0.44
N GLU A 252 -25.85 -11.62 0.56
CA GLU A 252 -26.13 -12.71 1.50
C GLU A 252 -25.36 -12.62 2.84
N GLY A 253 -24.59 -11.56 3.04
CA GLY A 253 -23.80 -11.36 4.26
C GLY A 253 -22.40 -11.99 4.21
N ILE A 254 -22.01 -12.64 3.11
CA ILE A 254 -20.73 -13.34 2.94
C ILE A 254 -19.55 -12.38 3.15
N GLY A 255 -19.56 -11.22 2.50
CA GLY A 255 -18.53 -10.21 2.68
C GLY A 255 -18.43 -9.70 4.13
N THR A 256 -19.55 -9.63 4.84
CA THR A 256 -19.58 -9.27 6.26
C THR A 256 -18.91 -10.36 7.11
N ALA A 257 -19.23 -11.63 6.88
CA ALA A 257 -18.63 -12.75 7.59
C ALA A 257 -17.11 -12.83 7.35
N THR A 258 -16.68 -12.71 6.08
CA THR A 258 -15.27 -12.74 5.70
C THR A 258 -14.49 -11.59 6.34
N TYR A 259 -15.07 -10.38 6.38
CA TYR A 259 -14.48 -9.22 7.01
C TYR A 259 -14.37 -9.37 8.54
N LEU A 260 -15.46 -9.70 9.22
CA LEU A 260 -15.47 -9.88 10.67
C LEU A 260 -14.51 -11.01 11.11
N LYS A 261 -14.42 -12.08 10.33
CA LYS A 261 -13.46 -13.16 10.58
C LYS A 261 -12.01 -12.70 10.50
N CYS A 262 -11.69 -11.78 9.57
CA CYS A 262 -10.39 -11.12 9.55
C CYS A 262 -10.14 -10.31 10.82
N LEU A 263 -11.12 -9.54 11.31
CA LEU A 263 -10.97 -8.76 12.54
C LEU A 263 -10.76 -9.68 13.77
N GLN A 264 -11.48 -10.80 13.85
CA GLN A 264 -11.25 -11.80 14.88
C GLN A 264 -9.81 -12.34 14.85
N MET A 265 -9.36 -12.78 13.66
CA MET A 265 -8.00 -13.30 13.50
C MET A 265 -6.94 -12.26 13.81
N MET A 266 -7.14 -11.00 13.43
CA MET A 266 -6.23 -9.91 13.80
C MET A 266 -6.17 -9.73 15.32
N LYS A 267 -7.31 -9.72 16.00
CA LYS A 267 -7.37 -9.64 17.47
C LYS A 267 -6.66 -10.81 18.13
N GLU A 268 -6.87 -12.04 17.65
CA GLU A 268 -6.20 -13.27 18.12
C GLU A 268 -4.67 -13.20 17.95
N ARG A 269 -4.19 -12.49 16.92
CA ARG A 269 -2.76 -12.20 16.69
C ARG A 269 -2.22 -11.06 17.55
N GLY A 270 -3.04 -10.46 18.42
CA GLY A 270 -2.63 -9.42 19.36
C GLY A 270 -2.70 -8.00 18.82
N TYR A 271 -3.33 -7.76 17.67
CA TYR A 271 -3.59 -6.40 17.21
C TYR A 271 -4.69 -5.75 18.07
N ASN A 272 -4.47 -4.50 18.47
CA ASN A 272 -5.48 -3.69 19.17
C ASN A 272 -6.26 -2.79 18.21
N THR A 273 -5.72 -2.56 17.01
CA THR A 273 -6.31 -1.70 15.99
C THR A 273 -6.14 -2.34 14.62
N CYS A 274 -7.20 -2.30 13.81
CA CYS A 274 -7.15 -2.64 12.40
C CYS A 274 -7.24 -1.36 11.57
N VAL A 275 -6.31 -1.16 10.64
CA VAL A 275 -6.38 -0.07 9.65
C VAL A 275 -6.98 -0.60 8.36
N ILE A 276 -8.17 -0.18 8.01
CA ILE A 276 -8.79 -0.45 6.71
C ILE A 276 -8.19 0.50 5.70
N ASN A 277 -7.38 -0.03 4.80
CA ASN A 277 -6.59 0.76 3.88
C ASN A 277 -7.34 1.09 2.60
N ALA A 278 -7.22 2.34 2.14
CA ALA A 278 -7.78 2.81 0.87
C ALA A 278 -9.26 2.44 0.70
N VAL A 279 -10.07 2.91 1.63
CA VAL A 279 -11.48 2.53 1.80
C VAL A 279 -12.31 2.83 0.55
N GLY A 280 -13.01 1.80 0.02
CA GLY A 280 -14.04 1.95 -0.99
C GLY A 280 -15.41 2.22 -0.35
N PRO A 281 -16.12 1.17 0.14
CA PRO A 281 -17.50 1.31 0.66
C PRO A 281 -17.50 1.76 2.14
N LEU A 282 -17.20 3.04 2.40
CA LEU A 282 -17.17 3.60 3.76
C LEU A 282 -18.40 3.22 4.61
N PRO A 283 -19.67 3.29 4.10
CA PRO A 283 -20.83 2.92 4.91
C PRO A 283 -20.85 1.45 5.34
N PHE A 284 -20.21 0.56 4.58
CA PHE A 284 -20.12 -0.86 4.95
C PHE A 284 -19.29 -1.03 6.22
N TYR A 285 -18.09 -0.49 6.25
CA TYR A 285 -17.19 -0.61 7.39
C TYR A 285 -17.70 0.13 8.63
N ALA A 286 -18.22 1.34 8.46
CA ALA A 286 -18.79 2.11 9.56
C ALA A 286 -19.94 1.38 10.25
N ARG A 287 -20.83 0.73 9.50
CA ARG A 287 -21.96 -0.03 10.07
C ARG A 287 -21.55 -1.37 10.64
N THR A 288 -20.58 -2.04 10.03
CA THR A 288 -20.22 -3.42 10.39
C THR A 288 -19.32 -3.48 11.62
N SER A 289 -18.42 -2.53 11.79
CA SER A 289 -17.39 -2.55 12.84
C SER A 289 -17.20 -1.22 13.55
N ALA A 290 -18.09 -0.27 13.40
CA ALA A 290 -17.96 1.10 13.91
C ALA A 290 -16.64 1.78 13.48
N ALA A 291 -16.11 1.40 12.32
CA ALA A 291 -14.89 1.97 11.78
C ALA A 291 -15.03 3.49 11.58
N VAL A 292 -13.99 4.25 11.91
CA VAL A 292 -13.93 5.72 11.76
C VAL A 292 -12.82 6.13 10.81
N VAL A 293 -13.06 7.17 10.01
CA VAL A 293 -12.00 7.74 9.16
C VAL A 293 -10.89 8.28 10.05
N SER A 294 -9.70 7.71 9.90
CA SER A 294 -8.50 8.06 10.69
C SER A 294 -7.48 8.87 9.90
N ARG A 295 -7.41 8.66 8.58
CA ARG A 295 -6.47 9.38 7.72
C ARG A 295 -7.08 9.70 6.36
N VAL A 296 -6.65 10.85 5.82
CA VAL A 296 -6.97 11.30 4.46
C VAL A 296 -5.67 11.42 3.69
N PHE A 297 -5.67 10.96 2.45
CA PHE A 297 -4.53 11.08 1.53
C PHE A 297 -4.97 11.83 0.27
N TRP A 298 -4.13 12.76 -0.17
CA TRP A 298 -4.29 13.45 -1.44
C TRP A 298 -3.56 12.71 -2.55
N LEU A 299 -4.26 12.47 -3.65
CA LEU A 299 -3.66 11.99 -4.88
C LEU A 299 -3.17 13.19 -5.68
N PHE A 300 -1.97 13.08 -6.24
CA PHE A 300 -1.43 14.07 -7.15
C PHE A 300 -1.03 13.41 -8.46
N SER A 301 -1.13 14.15 -9.55
CA SER A 301 -0.60 13.73 -10.85
C SER A 301 -0.03 14.91 -11.61
N LYS A 302 0.89 14.62 -12.55
CA LYS A 302 1.50 15.58 -13.43
C LYS A 302 1.70 14.98 -14.81
N GLN A 303 1.31 15.72 -15.85
CA GLN A 303 1.66 15.37 -17.22
C GLN A 303 3.16 15.65 -17.45
N LEU A 304 3.88 14.63 -17.85
CA LEU A 304 5.25 14.77 -18.32
C LEU A 304 5.19 14.99 -19.82
N VAL A 305 5.20 16.25 -20.27
CA VAL A 305 5.13 16.56 -21.70
C VAL A 305 6.33 15.91 -22.39
N PRO A 306 6.13 15.06 -23.41
CA PRO A 306 7.23 14.57 -24.23
C PRO A 306 7.91 15.76 -24.92
N TRP A 307 9.21 15.68 -25.11
CA TRP A 307 9.99 16.65 -25.89
C TRP A 307 9.61 16.58 -27.36
#